data_14c329d2e453077231a205296bb155d7
#
_entry.id   14c329d2e453077231a205296bb155d7
#
_cell.length_a   1.000
_cell.length_b   1.000
_cell.length_c   1.000
_cell.angle_alpha   90.00
_cell.angle_beta   90.00
_cell.angle_gamma   90.00
#
_symmetry.space_group_name_H-M   'P 1'
#
loop_
_entity.id
_entity.type
_entity.pdbx_description
1 polymer ?
#
loop_
_entity_poly.entity_id
_entity_poly.type
_entity_poly.pdbx_seq_one_letter_code
_entity_poly.pdbx_strand_id
1 'polypeptide(L)'
;MDFDFTAPSDIDYQALKRLFQQLFYTHAPQMDLGKLADHVVYMSQEHGTGTVVKVDDLEQVHDPYAVTSVVTLGEASPAAEVIQSYLVAQLSRAASAKPLLDLVKSASSTAPLTFVLSERMINLPCQIVVPMMRMLFAELEEGRNEVSPPARCPSHAIFFSRAFSADALEEGHDEDNNDDEPTGLAGARKRKAHGDHAHPSDAAAAALGKEVSNKRGTGASHDDGYGSFHPEDEFIMAVASHAYT
;
A
#
# COMPACT_ATOMS: atom_id res chain seq x y z
N MET A 1 -23.00 -1.95 -1.16
CA MET A 1 -21.88 -2.34 -0.26
C MET A 1 -21.29 -1.03 0.22
N ASP A 2 -21.50 -0.72 1.48
CA ASP A 2 -21.07 0.53 2.06
C ASP A 2 -19.75 0.27 2.82
N PHE A 3 -18.85 1.25 2.78
CA PHE A 3 -17.57 1.16 3.46
C PHE A 3 -17.56 2.08 4.66
N ASP A 4 -17.27 1.51 5.83
CA ASP A 4 -17.11 2.24 7.07
C ASP A 4 -15.64 2.52 7.33
N PHE A 5 -15.33 3.79 7.53
CA PHE A 5 -14.01 4.27 7.92
C PHE A 5 -14.02 4.48 9.42
N THR A 6 -13.32 3.62 10.15
CA THR A 6 -13.34 3.62 11.61
C THR A 6 -11.93 3.67 12.19
N ALA A 7 -11.83 4.10 13.44
CA ALA A 7 -10.59 4.05 14.19
C ALA A 7 -10.20 2.60 14.49
N PRO A 8 -8.94 2.20 14.33
CA PRO A 8 -8.44 0.89 14.75
C PRO A 8 -8.64 0.64 16.24
N SER A 9 -8.95 -0.59 16.62
CA SER A 9 -9.21 -0.99 17.99
C SER A 9 -8.65 -2.39 18.29
N ASP A 10 -8.66 -2.81 19.56
CA ASP A 10 -8.10 -4.10 20.00
C ASP A 10 -8.71 -5.31 19.25
N ILE A 11 -9.99 -5.22 18.87
CA ILE A 11 -10.67 -6.29 18.12
C ILE A 11 -10.08 -6.48 16.72
N ASP A 12 -9.43 -5.47 16.17
CA ASP A 12 -8.86 -5.46 14.83
C ASP A 12 -7.46 -6.08 14.76
N TYR A 13 -6.83 -6.33 15.91
CA TYR A 13 -5.44 -6.77 16.04
C TYR A 13 -5.06 -7.92 15.11
N GLN A 14 -5.87 -8.97 15.04
CA GLN A 14 -5.56 -10.14 14.21
C GLN A 14 -5.69 -9.83 12.72
N ALA A 15 -6.64 -9.00 12.34
CA ALA A 15 -6.82 -8.56 10.96
C ALA A 15 -5.70 -7.62 10.52
N LEU A 16 -5.28 -6.70 11.39
CA LEU A 16 -4.11 -5.85 11.17
C LEU A 16 -2.86 -6.67 10.90
N LYS A 17 -2.61 -7.71 11.71
CA LYS A 17 -1.47 -8.62 11.45
C LYS A 17 -1.55 -9.28 10.09
N ARG A 18 -2.74 -9.71 9.63
CA ARG A 18 -2.92 -10.32 8.30
C ARG A 18 -2.65 -9.29 7.19
N LEU A 19 -3.12 -8.05 7.34
CA LEU A 19 -2.82 -6.98 6.39
C LEU A 19 -1.32 -6.69 6.33
N PHE A 20 -0.62 -6.63 7.47
CA PHE A 20 0.83 -6.45 7.49
C PHE A 20 1.60 -7.67 6.96
N GLN A 21 1.08 -8.88 7.17
CA GLN A 21 1.64 -10.06 6.53
C GLN A 21 1.54 -9.97 5.00
N GLN A 22 0.45 -9.42 4.48
CA GLN A 22 0.29 -9.14 3.06
C GLN A 22 1.25 -8.04 2.60
N LEU A 23 1.34 -6.92 3.33
CA LEU A 23 2.20 -5.78 3.00
C LEU A 23 3.67 -6.20 2.90
N PHE A 24 4.20 -6.91 3.90
CA PHE A 24 5.61 -7.31 3.94
C PHE A 24 5.89 -8.66 3.25
N TYR A 25 4.86 -9.41 2.89
CA TYR A 25 4.87 -10.64 2.11
C TYR A 25 6.01 -11.61 2.50
N THR A 26 7.03 -11.78 1.65
CA THR A 26 8.18 -12.69 1.88
C THR A 26 9.04 -12.29 3.06
N HIS A 27 9.00 -11.02 3.46
CA HIS A 27 9.74 -10.48 4.60
C HIS A 27 8.97 -10.59 5.92
N ALA A 28 7.67 -10.82 5.87
CA ALA A 28 6.79 -10.89 7.04
C ALA A 28 7.29 -11.86 8.14
N PRO A 29 7.84 -13.06 7.81
CA PRO A 29 8.37 -13.98 8.84
C PRO A 29 9.57 -13.45 9.64
N GLN A 30 10.25 -12.41 9.13
CA GLN A 30 11.41 -11.79 9.75
C GLN A 30 11.05 -10.59 10.63
N MET A 31 9.76 -10.23 10.67
CA MET A 31 9.26 -9.02 11.34
C MET A 31 8.31 -9.37 12.47
N ASP A 32 8.35 -8.58 13.54
CA ASP A 32 7.37 -8.66 14.60
C ASP A 32 6.11 -7.86 14.24
N LEU A 33 5.24 -8.49 13.46
CA LEU A 33 3.99 -7.87 13.02
C LEU A 33 3.02 -7.59 14.17
N GLY A 34 3.19 -8.28 15.31
CA GLY A 34 2.44 -8.00 16.53
C GLY A 34 2.69 -6.59 17.04
N LYS A 35 3.97 -6.20 17.14
CA LYS A 35 4.35 -4.85 17.54
C LYS A 35 3.80 -3.76 16.62
N LEU A 36 3.68 -4.05 15.33
CA LEU A 36 3.07 -3.11 14.38
C LEU A 36 1.56 -2.99 14.59
N ALA A 37 0.87 -4.11 14.82
CA ALA A 37 -0.56 -4.08 15.09
C ALA A 37 -0.87 -3.38 16.42
N ASP A 38 -0.12 -3.68 17.49
CA ASP A 38 -0.23 -2.99 18.78
C ASP A 38 -0.02 -1.48 18.62
N HIS A 39 0.98 -1.09 17.82
CA HIS A 39 1.28 0.32 17.57
C HIS A 39 0.14 1.04 16.86
N VAL A 40 -0.49 0.42 15.85
CA VAL A 40 -1.61 1.03 15.13
C VAL A 40 -2.81 1.25 16.07
N VAL A 41 -3.12 0.27 16.92
CA VAL A 41 -4.16 0.41 17.94
C VAL A 41 -3.81 1.53 18.94
N TYR A 42 -2.56 1.55 19.41
CA TYR A 42 -2.05 2.59 20.31
C TYR A 42 -2.17 4.01 19.67
N MET A 43 -1.73 4.18 18.42
CA MET A 43 -1.81 5.45 17.70
C MET A 43 -3.25 5.94 17.55
N SER A 44 -4.17 5.02 17.34
CA SER A 44 -5.60 5.33 17.25
C SER A 44 -6.16 5.77 18.60
N GLN A 45 -5.87 5.05 19.68
CA GLN A 45 -6.43 5.30 21.02
C GLN A 45 -5.87 6.55 21.67
N GLU A 46 -4.56 6.78 21.56
CA GLU A 46 -3.86 7.86 22.28
C GLU A 46 -3.70 9.13 21.43
N HIS A 47 -3.68 9.01 20.11
CA HIS A 47 -3.39 10.12 19.20
C HIS A 47 -4.46 10.37 18.15
N GLY A 48 -5.53 9.55 18.13
CA GLY A 48 -6.58 9.66 17.12
C GLY A 48 -6.07 9.48 15.70
N THR A 49 -4.94 8.76 15.52
CA THR A 49 -4.28 8.62 14.22
C THR A 49 -4.38 7.21 13.69
N GLY A 50 -4.91 7.10 12.48
CA GLY A 50 -5.07 5.85 11.76
C GLY A 50 -6.53 5.48 11.50
N THR A 51 -6.74 4.85 10.36
CA THR A 51 -8.06 4.45 9.86
C THR A 51 -8.03 3.01 9.38
N VAL A 52 -9.07 2.25 9.71
CA VAL A 52 -9.38 0.97 9.08
C VAL A 52 -10.66 1.08 8.29
N VAL A 53 -10.76 0.28 7.23
CA VAL A 53 -11.98 0.18 6.42
C VAL A 53 -12.63 -1.15 6.66
N LYS A 54 -13.89 -1.11 7.05
CA LYS A 54 -14.78 -2.28 7.21
C LYS A 54 -15.91 -2.22 6.21
N VAL A 55 -16.53 -3.36 5.94
CA VAL A 55 -17.72 -3.42 5.12
C VAL A 55 -18.93 -3.53 6.05
N ASP A 56 -19.90 -2.64 5.85
CA ASP A 56 -21.16 -2.71 6.59
C ASP A 56 -21.96 -3.93 6.11
N ASP A 57 -22.02 -4.96 6.95
CA ASP A 57 -22.87 -6.10 6.76
C ASP A 57 -23.56 -6.39 8.10
N LEU A 58 -24.87 -6.30 8.12
CA LEU A 58 -25.74 -6.20 9.29
C LEU A 58 -25.64 -7.36 10.31
N GLU A 59 -24.83 -8.37 10.07
CA GLU A 59 -24.86 -9.59 10.90
C GLU A 59 -23.59 -9.90 11.69
N GLN A 60 -22.43 -9.26 11.42
CA GLN A 60 -21.18 -9.59 12.13
C GLN A 60 -20.22 -8.40 12.29
N VAL A 61 -19.42 -8.44 13.35
CA VAL A 61 -18.24 -7.55 13.50
C VAL A 61 -17.22 -7.99 12.46
N HIS A 62 -17.04 -7.17 11.44
CA HIS A 62 -16.16 -7.52 10.33
C HIS A 62 -14.72 -7.12 10.60
N ASP A 63 -13.81 -8.00 10.19
CA ASP A 63 -12.40 -7.72 10.10
C ASP A 63 -12.14 -6.56 9.13
N PRO A 64 -11.18 -5.67 9.42
CA PRO A 64 -10.75 -4.64 8.48
C PRO A 64 -10.22 -5.23 7.17
N TYR A 65 -10.61 -4.61 6.08
CA TYR A 65 -10.16 -4.92 4.71
C TYR A 65 -9.03 -3.98 4.24
N ALA A 66 -8.85 -2.87 4.92
CA ALA A 66 -7.76 -1.95 4.68
C ALA A 66 -7.35 -1.25 5.98
N VAL A 67 -6.11 -0.77 6.01
CA VAL A 67 -5.54 0.01 7.10
C VAL A 67 -4.67 1.12 6.56
N THR A 68 -4.70 2.27 7.22
CA THR A 68 -3.74 3.36 7.02
C THR A 68 -3.36 3.92 8.38
N SER A 69 -2.07 3.99 8.67
CA SER A 69 -1.51 4.53 9.91
C SER A 69 -0.06 4.94 9.68
N VAL A 70 0.63 5.38 10.71
CA VAL A 70 2.04 5.80 10.63
C VAL A 70 2.88 5.21 11.76
N VAL A 71 4.17 5.06 11.47
CA VAL A 71 5.21 4.82 12.48
C VAL A 71 6.23 5.94 12.40
N THR A 72 6.46 6.62 13.52
CA THR A 72 7.47 7.69 13.60
C THR A 72 8.85 7.07 13.91
N LEU A 73 9.73 7.10 12.91
CA LEU A 73 11.12 6.65 13.07
C LEU A 73 11.93 7.72 13.79
N GLY A 74 12.83 7.29 14.68
CA GLY A 74 13.62 8.17 15.53
C GLY A 74 13.05 8.36 16.91
N GLU A 75 11.85 7.87 17.18
CA GLU A 75 11.26 7.74 18.49
C GLU A 75 11.51 6.36 19.08
N ALA A 76 11.61 6.28 20.42
CA ALA A 76 11.78 5.01 21.10
C ALA A 76 10.45 4.26 21.18
N SER A 77 10.10 3.51 20.15
CA SER A 77 8.93 2.64 20.14
C SER A 77 9.27 1.26 19.56
N PRO A 78 8.64 0.17 20.05
CA PRO A 78 8.88 -1.16 19.51
C PRO A 78 8.58 -1.30 18.02
N ALA A 79 7.61 -0.57 17.51
CA ALA A 79 7.27 -0.54 16.09
C ALA A 79 8.32 0.20 15.25
N ALA A 80 8.83 1.34 15.76
CA ALA A 80 9.91 2.08 15.09
C ALA A 80 11.17 1.23 14.97
N GLU A 81 11.54 0.46 16.01
CA GLU A 81 12.67 -0.46 15.97
C GLU A 81 12.50 -1.54 14.90
N VAL A 82 11.30 -2.13 14.79
CA VAL A 82 10.98 -3.17 13.78
C VAL A 82 11.13 -2.58 12.38
N ILE A 83 10.51 -1.45 12.10
CA ILE A 83 10.55 -0.82 10.77
C ILE A 83 11.96 -0.33 10.43
N GLN A 84 12.64 0.34 11.36
CA GLN A 84 14.00 0.85 11.13
C GLN A 84 14.98 -0.28 10.85
N SER A 85 14.94 -1.36 11.61
CA SER A 85 15.78 -2.54 11.39
C SER A 85 15.52 -3.17 10.03
N TYR A 86 14.24 -3.29 9.65
CA TYR A 86 13.83 -3.80 8.36
C TYR A 86 14.37 -2.92 7.21
N LEU A 87 14.12 -1.61 7.27
CA LEU A 87 14.57 -0.67 6.23
C LEU A 87 16.10 -0.67 6.10
N VAL A 88 16.84 -0.65 7.21
CA VAL A 88 18.31 -0.71 7.19
C VAL A 88 18.80 -1.99 6.52
N ALA A 89 18.17 -3.14 6.83
CA ALA A 89 18.54 -4.42 6.24
C ALA A 89 18.29 -4.47 4.72
N GLN A 90 17.14 -3.95 4.26
CA GLN A 90 16.80 -3.96 2.82
C GLN A 90 17.62 -2.93 2.04
N LEU A 91 17.66 -1.67 2.49
CA LEU A 91 18.34 -0.58 1.79
C LEU A 91 19.87 -0.76 1.73
N SER A 92 20.45 -1.51 2.66
CA SER A 92 21.88 -1.84 2.63
C SER A 92 22.27 -2.74 1.47
N ARG A 93 21.31 -3.39 0.81
CA ARG A 93 21.55 -4.31 -0.33
C ARG A 93 21.67 -3.57 -1.66
N ALA A 94 21.09 -2.36 -1.77
CA ALA A 94 21.06 -1.58 -2.99
C ALA A 94 21.92 -0.32 -2.84
N ALA A 95 22.95 -0.20 -3.66
CA ALA A 95 23.85 0.99 -3.64
C ALA A 95 23.11 2.28 -4.02
N SER A 96 22.11 2.20 -4.89
CA SER A 96 21.22 3.31 -5.29
C SER A 96 20.41 3.86 -4.14
N ALA A 97 20.05 3.04 -3.15
CA ALA A 97 19.24 3.42 -2.00
C ALA A 97 20.05 4.08 -0.84
N LYS A 98 21.36 4.32 -1.05
CA LYS A 98 22.21 4.90 -0.01
C LYS A 98 21.68 6.22 0.58
N PRO A 99 21.14 7.18 -0.19
CA PRO A 99 20.61 8.41 0.40
C PRO A 99 19.46 8.15 1.36
N LEU A 100 18.54 7.23 1.03
CA LEU A 100 17.45 6.84 1.91
C LEU A 100 17.97 6.08 3.13
N LEU A 101 18.95 5.21 2.96
CA LEU A 101 19.60 4.50 4.07
C LEU A 101 20.22 5.46 5.07
N ASP A 102 20.95 6.48 4.57
CA ASP A 102 21.57 7.49 5.43
C ASP A 102 20.51 8.32 6.15
N LEU A 103 19.41 8.66 5.49
CA LEU A 103 18.26 9.33 6.08
C LEU A 103 17.63 8.48 7.22
N VAL A 104 17.34 7.21 6.97
CA VAL A 104 16.75 6.28 7.97
C VAL A 104 17.68 6.10 9.17
N LYS A 105 19.01 6.00 8.95
CA LYS A 105 19.99 5.89 10.02
C LYS A 105 20.13 7.16 10.86
N SER A 106 19.90 8.32 10.26
CA SER A 106 19.98 9.62 10.95
C SER A 106 18.69 10.00 11.67
N ALA A 107 17.61 9.22 11.49
CA ALA A 107 16.35 9.47 12.17
C ALA A 107 16.53 9.50 13.71
N SER A 108 15.99 10.53 14.33
CA SER A 108 16.12 10.77 15.77
C SER A 108 14.90 11.56 16.27
N SER A 109 14.78 11.70 17.58
CA SER A 109 13.70 12.50 18.19
C SER A 109 13.72 13.97 17.80
N THR A 110 14.85 14.49 17.29
CA THR A 110 14.98 15.85 16.78
C THR A 110 14.82 15.96 15.27
N ALA A 111 14.91 14.83 14.55
CA ALA A 111 14.72 14.72 13.11
C ALA A 111 13.96 13.43 12.78
N PRO A 112 12.69 13.35 13.18
CA PRO A 112 11.89 12.15 12.96
C PRO A 112 11.49 12.02 11.49
N LEU A 113 11.25 10.77 11.08
CA LEU A 113 10.69 10.42 9.78
C LEU A 113 9.35 9.72 9.97
N THR A 114 8.42 9.96 9.09
CA THR A 114 7.13 9.24 9.07
C THR A 114 7.22 8.04 8.11
N PHE A 115 7.00 6.84 8.62
CA PHE A 115 6.78 5.66 7.78
C PHE A 115 5.27 5.41 7.69
N VAL A 116 4.73 5.42 6.48
CA VAL A 116 3.30 5.20 6.24
C VAL A 116 3.05 3.71 6.11
N LEU A 117 2.21 3.18 7.00
CA LEU A 117 1.64 1.85 6.92
C LEU A 117 0.32 1.95 6.16
N SER A 118 0.28 1.46 4.94
CA SER A 118 -0.93 1.45 4.12
C SER A 118 -1.04 0.11 3.40
N GLU A 119 -2.11 -0.61 3.65
CA GLU A 119 -2.40 -1.87 2.96
C GLU A 119 -3.90 -2.07 2.83
N ARG A 120 -4.32 -2.66 1.73
CA ARG A 120 -5.70 -3.05 1.47
C ARG A 120 -5.78 -4.40 0.79
N MET A 121 -6.88 -5.10 0.96
CA MET A 121 -7.16 -6.28 0.16
C MET A 121 -7.35 -5.92 -1.32
N ILE A 122 -6.86 -6.76 -2.21
CA ILE A 122 -6.83 -6.51 -3.66
C ILE A 122 -8.23 -6.36 -4.27
N ASN A 123 -9.23 -6.96 -3.65
CA ASN A 123 -10.63 -6.89 -4.08
C ASN A 123 -11.35 -5.59 -3.64
N LEU A 124 -10.72 -4.74 -2.83
CA LEU A 124 -11.26 -3.43 -2.53
C LEU A 124 -11.01 -2.45 -3.67
N PRO A 125 -11.97 -1.55 -3.96
CA PRO A 125 -11.75 -0.48 -4.94
C PRO A 125 -10.61 0.45 -4.53
N CYS A 126 -9.74 0.83 -5.47
CA CYS A 126 -8.63 1.75 -5.19
C CYS A 126 -9.10 3.15 -4.77
N GLN A 127 -10.32 3.51 -5.09
CA GLN A 127 -10.93 4.80 -4.74
C GLN A 127 -11.00 5.05 -3.23
N ILE A 128 -11.00 3.99 -2.39
CA ILE A 128 -11.01 4.14 -0.93
C ILE A 128 -9.70 4.71 -0.38
N VAL A 129 -8.60 4.54 -1.09
CA VAL A 129 -7.28 5.02 -0.65
C VAL A 129 -7.23 6.54 -0.56
N VAL A 130 -7.92 7.24 -1.45
CA VAL A 130 -7.95 8.71 -1.45
C VAL A 130 -8.55 9.28 -0.16
N PRO A 131 -9.76 8.89 0.30
CA PRO A 131 -10.27 9.35 1.58
C PRO A 131 -9.39 8.90 2.76
N MET A 132 -8.86 7.67 2.77
CA MET A 132 -7.97 7.20 3.84
C MET A 132 -6.73 8.08 3.99
N MET A 133 -6.06 8.40 2.88
CA MET A 133 -4.89 9.27 2.89
C MET A 133 -5.23 10.70 3.32
N ARG A 134 -6.38 11.23 2.89
CA ARG A 134 -6.84 12.55 3.34
C ARG A 134 -7.08 12.61 4.84
N MET A 135 -7.71 11.57 5.40
CA MET A 135 -7.93 11.46 6.83
C MET A 135 -6.58 11.39 7.56
N LEU A 136 -5.67 10.50 7.14
CA LEU A 136 -4.35 10.36 7.74
C LEU A 136 -3.59 11.70 7.77
N PHE A 137 -3.55 12.42 6.65
CA PHE A 137 -2.83 13.69 6.60
C PHE A 137 -3.49 14.78 7.43
N ALA A 138 -4.84 14.80 7.53
CA ALA A 138 -5.54 15.72 8.42
C ALA A 138 -5.23 15.41 9.89
N GLU A 139 -5.26 14.15 10.30
CA GLU A 139 -4.91 13.68 11.65
C GLU A 139 -3.47 14.05 12.01
N LEU A 140 -2.53 13.85 11.10
CA LEU A 140 -1.12 14.24 11.29
C LEU A 140 -0.95 15.76 11.41
N GLU A 141 -1.75 16.54 10.71
CA GLU A 141 -1.72 17.99 10.76
C GLU A 141 -2.30 18.51 12.07
N GLU A 142 -3.38 17.93 12.57
CA GLU A 142 -3.95 18.19 13.89
C GLU A 142 -2.93 17.87 14.99
N GLY A 143 -2.31 16.69 14.98
CA GLY A 143 -1.27 16.30 15.92
C GLY A 143 -0.05 17.23 15.89
N ARG A 144 0.30 17.78 14.73
CA ARG A 144 1.38 18.79 14.61
C ARG A 144 1.06 20.08 15.35
N ASN A 145 -0.18 20.50 15.35
CA ASN A 145 -0.62 21.74 15.99
C ASN A 145 -0.60 21.64 17.52
N GLU A 146 -0.68 20.43 18.06
CA GLU A 146 -0.65 20.17 19.50
C GLU A 146 0.78 20.02 20.06
N VAL A 147 1.77 19.73 19.20
CA VAL A 147 3.16 19.50 19.61
C VAL A 147 3.98 20.79 19.57
N SER A 148 4.47 21.25 20.70
CA SER A 148 5.49 22.28 20.80
C SER A 148 6.82 21.67 21.27
N PRO A 149 7.93 21.92 20.57
CA PRO A 149 8.19 22.84 19.46
C PRO A 149 8.04 22.17 18.08
N PRO A 150 7.82 22.95 17.01
CA PRO A 150 7.64 22.43 15.64
C PRO A 150 8.84 21.66 15.07
N ALA A 151 9.99 21.68 15.74
CA ALA A 151 11.18 20.92 15.37
C ALA A 151 11.02 19.38 15.45
N ARG A 152 9.90 18.90 16.06
CA ARG A 152 9.58 17.47 16.14
C ARG A 152 8.66 16.97 15.03
N CYS A 153 8.29 17.85 14.10
CA CYS A 153 7.45 17.41 12.99
C CYS A 153 8.30 16.67 11.95
N PRO A 154 7.88 15.46 11.53
CA PRO A 154 8.57 14.73 10.49
C PRO A 154 8.68 15.55 9.21
N SER A 155 9.88 15.62 8.63
CA SER A 155 10.14 16.37 7.41
C SER A 155 9.91 15.54 6.14
N HIS A 156 9.90 14.22 6.28
CA HIS A 156 9.77 13.27 5.18
C HIS A 156 8.79 12.17 5.55
N ALA A 157 8.03 11.72 4.55
CA ALA A 157 7.20 10.53 4.64
C ALA A 157 7.79 9.44 3.72
N ILE A 158 7.90 8.22 4.25
CA ILE A 158 8.35 7.04 3.52
C ILE A 158 7.11 6.19 3.25
N PHE A 159 6.79 6.01 1.97
CA PHE A 159 5.78 5.07 1.52
C PHE A 159 6.46 3.77 1.13
N PHE A 160 5.88 2.67 1.56
CA PHE A 160 6.32 1.33 1.22
C PHE A 160 5.21 0.61 0.47
N SER A 161 5.55 0.05 -0.67
CA SER A 161 4.64 -0.68 -1.54
C SER A 161 5.31 -1.93 -2.09
N ARG A 162 4.51 -2.86 -2.57
CA ARG A 162 5.00 -4.06 -3.25
C ARG A 162 5.01 -3.83 -4.76
N ALA A 163 6.12 -4.25 -5.38
CA ALA A 163 6.25 -4.31 -6.84
C ALA A 163 6.48 -5.75 -7.29
N PHE A 164 6.19 -6.04 -8.54
CA PHE A 164 6.54 -7.31 -9.20
C PHE A 164 7.37 -7.01 -10.44
N SER A 165 8.32 -7.90 -10.76
CA SER A 165 9.06 -7.84 -12.01
C SER A 165 8.22 -8.46 -13.13
N ALA A 166 8.11 -7.77 -14.26
CA ALA A 166 7.42 -8.29 -15.44
C ALA A 166 8.15 -9.53 -15.99
N ASP A 167 9.48 -9.58 -15.89
CA ASP A 167 10.29 -10.73 -16.34
C ASP A 167 9.94 -12.02 -15.59
N ALA A 168 9.56 -11.91 -14.31
CA ALA A 168 9.14 -13.07 -13.51
C ALA A 168 7.80 -13.66 -13.94
N LEU A 169 7.01 -12.96 -14.74
CA LEU A 169 5.74 -13.46 -15.28
C LEU A 169 5.94 -14.25 -16.58
N GLU A 170 7.04 -14.00 -17.32
CA GLU A 170 7.35 -14.74 -18.56
C GLU A 170 8.00 -16.09 -18.30
N GLU A 171 8.78 -16.24 -17.22
CA GLU A 171 9.43 -17.51 -16.86
C GLU A 171 8.47 -18.60 -16.33
N GLY A 172 7.23 -18.25 -16.00
CA GLY A 172 6.20 -19.17 -15.49
C GLY A 172 5.36 -19.88 -16.55
N HIS A 173 5.60 -19.66 -17.85
CA HIS A 173 4.72 -20.17 -18.91
C HIS A 173 5.31 -21.28 -19.78
N ASP A 174 6.52 -21.78 -19.51
CA ASP A 174 7.23 -22.76 -20.38
C ASP A 174 7.39 -24.16 -19.79
N GLU A 175 6.58 -24.59 -18.82
CA GLU A 175 6.57 -26.03 -18.44
C GLU A 175 5.15 -26.56 -18.21
N ASP A 176 4.38 -26.77 -19.27
CA ASP A 176 3.36 -27.84 -19.35
C ASP A 176 2.88 -28.04 -20.78
N ASN A 177 3.84 -28.38 -21.68
CA ASN A 177 3.52 -29.11 -22.89
C ASN A 177 3.68 -30.61 -22.62
N ASN A 178 2.77 -31.19 -21.87
CA ASN A 178 2.51 -32.62 -21.94
C ASN A 178 1.31 -32.81 -22.85
N ASP A 179 1.63 -33.24 -24.08
CA ASP A 179 0.72 -33.88 -25.02
C ASP A 179 0.07 -35.12 -24.37
N ASP A 180 -1.11 -34.93 -23.77
CA ASP A 180 -2.08 -36.00 -23.58
C ASP A 180 -3.41 -35.54 -24.17
N GLU A 181 -3.62 -35.90 -25.44
CA GLU A 181 -4.92 -35.86 -26.10
C GLU A 181 -5.93 -36.73 -25.30
N PRO A 182 -7.02 -36.19 -24.78
CA PRO A 182 -8.18 -37.02 -24.50
C PRO A 182 -9.01 -37.16 -25.78
N THR A 183 -8.86 -38.29 -26.44
CA THR A 183 -9.86 -38.78 -27.39
C THR A 183 -11.23 -38.93 -26.74
N GLY A 184 -12.21 -38.16 -27.22
CA GLY A 184 -13.58 -38.59 -27.04
C GLY A 184 -14.60 -37.49 -26.71
N LEU A 185 -15.43 -37.30 -27.69
CA LEU A 185 -16.85 -36.94 -27.73
C LEU A 185 -17.22 -35.58 -28.31
N ALA A 186 -17.74 -35.77 -29.52
CA ALA A 186 -18.39 -34.81 -30.39
C ALA A 186 -19.54 -34.00 -29.72
N GLY A 187 -19.66 -32.77 -30.15
CA GLY A 187 -20.97 -32.14 -30.32
C GLY A 187 -21.36 -31.07 -29.34
N ALA A 188 -21.02 -29.79 -29.61
CA ALA A 188 -21.92 -28.69 -29.33
C ALA A 188 -21.63 -27.45 -30.21
N ARG A 189 -22.39 -27.31 -31.23
CA ARG A 189 -22.93 -26.15 -31.94
C ARG A 189 -22.39 -24.76 -31.58
N LYS A 190 -21.70 -24.22 -32.56
CA LYS A 190 -21.49 -22.81 -32.85
C LYS A 190 -22.83 -22.03 -32.85
N ARG A 191 -23.03 -21.15 -31.91
CA ARG A 191 -24.08 -20.13 -31.98
C ARG A 191 -23.43 -18.76 -32.17
N LYS A 192 -23.61 -18.25 -33.37
CA LYS A 192 -23.43 -16.87 -33.77
C LYS A 192 -24.55 -16.04 -33.12
N ALA A 193 -24.24 -15.04 -32.34
CA ALA A 193 -25.19 -14.03 -31.92
C ALA A 193 -24.65 -12.65 -32.29
N HIS A 194 -25.38 -12.05 -33.18
CA HIS A 194 -25.42 -10.60 -33.46
C HIS A 194 -26.19 -9.92 -32.33
N GLY A 195 -25.80 -8.67 -31.98
CA GLY A 195 -26.64 -7.82 -31.15
C GLY A 195 -25.85 -6.69 -30.48
N ASP A 196 -25.76 -5.57 -31.17
CA ASP A 196 -25.45 -4.25 -30.57
C ASP A 196 -26.37 -3.95 -29.40
N HIS A 197 -25.79 -3.58 -28.28
CA HIS A 197 -26.37 -2.62 -27.33
C HIS A 197 -25.23 -1.94 -26.56
N ALA A 198 -24.96 -0.71 -26.94
CA ALA A 198 -24.09 0.20 -26.21
C ALA A 198 -24.72 0.59 -24.87
N HIS A 199 -24.03 0.38 -23.76
CA HIS A 199 -24.37 0.91 -22.44
C HIS A 199 -23.60 2.22 -22.18
N PRO A 200 -24.23 3.26 -21.62
CA PRO A 200 -23.64 4.61 -21.53
C PRO A 200 -22.79 4.85 -20.28
N SER A 201 -22.01 3.87 -19.82
CA SER A 201 -21.14 4.01 -18.65
C SER A 201 -19.64 4.17 -18.95
N ASP A 202 -19.23 4.07 -20.22
CA ASP A 202 -17.80 4.12 -20.58
C ASP A 202 -17.25 5.51 -20.86
N ALA A 203 -18.10 6.55 -20.83
CA ALA A 203 -17.67 7.92 -21.12
C ALA A 203 -16.98 8.63 -19.94
N ALA A 204 -17.17 8.15 -18.71
CA ALA A 204 -16.58 8.78 -17.51
C ALA A 204 -15.15 8.33 -17.24
N ALA A 205 -14.79 7.10 -17.61
CA ALA A 205 -13.44 6.56 -17.41
C ALA A 205 -12.43 7.10 -18.45
N ALA A 206 -12.89 7.45 -19.63
CA ALA A 206 -12.04 7.99 -20.69
C ALA A 206 -11.66 9.46 -20.51
N ALA A 207 -12.38 10.21 -19.67
CA ALA A 207 -12.10 11.63 -19.43
C ALA A 207 -10.99 11.86 -18.41
N LEU A 208 -10.76 10.93 -17.47
CA LEU A 208 -9.65 11.03 -16.48
C LEU A 208 -8.28 10.68 -17.09
N GLY A 209 -8.24 9.90 -18.14
CA GLY A 209 -6.99 9.43 -18.77
C GLY A 209 -6.32 10.42 -19.73
N LYS A 210 -6.94 11.57 -20.05
CA LYS A 210 -6.43 12.50 -21.07
C LYS A 210 -5.78 13.79 -20.54
N GLU A 211 -5.86 14.12 -19.26
CA GLU A 211 -5.27 15.36 -18.74
C GLU A 211 -3.88 15.21 -18.10
N VAL A 212 -3.36 14.00 -17.92
CA VAL A 212 -2.03 13.78 -17.29
C VAL A 212 -0.89 13.72 -18.32
N SER A 213 -1.16 13.80 -19.60
CA SER A 213 -0.15 13.59 -20.67
C SER A 213 0.65 14.83 -21.08
N ASN A 214 0.71 15.93 -20.33
CA ASN A 214 1.51 17.08 -20.79
C ASN A 214 2.10 17.96 -19.69
N LYS A 215 3.00 17.39 -18.88
CA LYS A 215 4.09 18.15 -18.24
C LYS A 215 5.29 17.23 -18.02
N ARG A 216 6.20 17.22 -18.99
CA ARG A 216 7.55 16.67 -18.82
C ARG A 216 8.29 17.52 -17.79
N GLY A 217 8.27 17.08 -16.51
CA GLY A 217 9.32 17.37 -15.56
C GLY A 217 10.31 16.21 -15.63
N THR A 218 11.59 16.49 -15.70
CA THR A 218 12.69 15.53 -15.72
C THR A 218 12.70 14.67 -14.46
N GLY A 219 11.92 13.61 -14.45
CA GLY A 219 11.92 12.53 -13.46
C GLY A 219 12.13 11.23 -14.22
N ALA A 220 13.01 10.37 -13.72
CA ALA A 220 13.45 9.13 -14.31
C ALA A 220 12.30 8.36 -14.96
N SER A 221 12.44 8.05 -16.24
CA SER A 221 11.59 7.11 -16.95
C SER A 221 11.73 5.74 -16.27
N HIS A 222 10.74 5.31 -15.52
CA HIS A 222 10.61 3.96 -15.02
C HIS A 222 10.23 3.04 -16.19
N ASP A 223 11.23 2.61 -16.95
CA ASP A 223 11.15 1.56 -17.96
C ASP A 223 11.90 0.31 -17.44
N ASP A 224 11.82 0.06 -16.14
CA ASP A 224 12.62 -0.99 -15.48
C ASP A 224 11.86 -2.32 -15.34
N GLY A 225 10.75 -2.52 -16.07
CA GLY A 225 10.02 -3.80 -16.06
C GLY A 225 9.35 -4.16 -14.72
N TYR A 226 9.16 -3.19 -13.81
CA TYR A 226 8.44 -3.40 -12.56
C TYR A 226 7.02 -2.83 -12.64
N GLY A 227 6.04 -3.61 -12.19
CA GLY A 227 4.65 -3.20 -12.01
C GLY A 227 4.28 -3.10 -10.54
N SER A 228 3.35 -2.18 -10.21
CA SER A 228 2.82 -2.02 -8.85
C SER A 228 1.69 -3.00 -8.57
N PHE A 229 1.65 -3.59 -7.37
CA PHE A 229 0.54 -4.45 -6.94
C PHE A 229 -0.76 -3.65 -6.79
N HIS A 230 -0.64 -2.42 -6.36
CA HIS A 230 -1.76 -1.50 -6.20
C HIS A 230 -1.65 -0.37 -7.23
N PRO A 231 -2.68 -0.15 -8.06
CA PRO A 231 -2.64 0.89 -9.12
C PRO A 231 -2.39 2.30 -8.59
N GLU A 232 -2.83 2.59 -7.36
CA GLU A 232 -2.63 3.88 -6.70
C GLU A 232 -1.16 4.17 -6.37
N ASP A 233 -0.32 3.16 -6.24
CA ASP A 233 1.10 3.33 -5.94
C ASP A 233 1.84 4.05 -7.07
N GLU A 234 1.40 3.90 -8.31
CA GLU A 234 1.94 4.63 -9.46
C GLU A 234 1.76 6.14 -9.31
N PHE A 235 0.62 6.58 -8.75
CA PHE A 235 0.38 8.00 -8.48
C PHE A 235 1.26 8.51 -7.34
N ILE A 236 1.45 7.71 -6.30
CA ILE A 236 2.35 8.05 -5.19
C ILE A 236 3.77 8.17 -5.70
N MET A 237 4.24 7.23 -6.52
CA MET A 237 5.57 7.25 -7.13
C MET A 237 5.77 8.47 -8.03
N ALA A 238 4.74 8.87 -8.79
CA ALA A 238 4.81 10.02 -9.69
C ALA A 238 4.99 11.36 -8.96
N VAL A 239 4.58 11.47 -7.70
CA VAL A 239 4.72 12.69 -6.88
C VAL A 239 5.81 12.58 -5.82
N ALA A 240 6.40 11.40 -5.63
CA ALA A 240 7.49 11.19 -4.69
C ALA A 240 8.75 11.97 -5.12
N SER A 241 9.45 12.54 -4.16
CA SER A 241 10.74 13.21 -4.42
C SER A 241 11.82 12.22 -4.86
N HIS A 242 11.73 11.00 -4.34
CA HIS A 242 12.67 9.90 -4.63
C HIS A 242 11.90 8.58 -4.59
N ALA A 243 12.16 7.69 -5.53
CA ALA A 243 11.67 6.33 -5.56
C ALA A 243 12.86 5.35 -5.62
N TYR A 244 12.74 4.22 -4.91
CA TYR A 244 13.76 3.17 -4.85
C TYR A 244 13.06 1.81 -5.05
N THR A 245 13.49 1.04 -6.01
CA THR A 245 13.01 -0.32 -6.33
C THR A 245 14.11 -1.36 -6.12
#